data_5ec544f96ce62a0b6d16bd6e454387df
#
_entry.id   5ec544f96ce62a0b6d16bd6e454387df
#
_cell.length_a   1.000
_cell.length_b   1.000
_cell.length_c   1.000
_cell.angle_alpha   90.00
_cell.angle_beta   90.00
_cell.angle_gamma   90.00
#
_symmetry.space_group_name_H-M   'P 1'
#
loop_
_entity.id
_entity.type
_entity.pdbx_description
1 polymer ?
#
loop_
_entity_poly.entity_id
_entity_poly.type
_entity_poly.pdbx_seq_one_letter_code
_entity_poly.pdbx_strand_id
1 'polypeptide(L)'
;MTKQEAIEKWFRAWLDCDGTCIADVFSEDVRYSECYGPVYVGRAQVEKWFADWNVNNRVTRWDIFDFVEQGDNLAVEWHFECECAGEWGGFDGMTLAKFDESGHICSLKEFQSQTEHVYPYGESALIEK
;
A
#
# COMPACT_ATOMS: atom_id res chain seq x y z
N MET A 1 5.92 -3.70 -18.08
CA MET A 1 5.78 -3.84 -16.61
C MET A 1 4.45 -4.52 -16.32
N THR A 2 4.47 -5.60 -15.54
CA THR A 2 3.24 -6.27 -15.09
C THR A 2 2.56 -5.47 -13.99
N LYS A 3 1.31 -5.82 -13.69
CA LYS A 3 0.58 -5.19 -12.58
C LYS A 3 1.28 -5.43 -11.24
N GLN A 4 1.80 -6.64 -11.02
CA GLN A 4 2.56 -6.95 -9.81
C GLN A 4 3.84 -6.12 -9.72
N GLU A 5 4.57 -5.99 -10.81
CA GLU A 5 5.78 -5.17 -10.87
C GLU A 5 5.50 -3.71 -10.57
N ALA A 6 4.36 -3.18 -11.00
CA ALA A 6 3.97 -1.79 -10.70
C ALA A 6 3.81 -1.58 -9.19
N ILE A 7 3.15 -2.51 -8.50
CA ILE A 7 2.99 -2.45 -7.04
C ILE A 7 4.34 -2.61 -6.35
N GLU A 8 5.16 -3.56 -6.80
CA GLU A 8 6.50 -3.76 -6.23
C GLU A 8 7.36 -2.50 -6.34
N LYS A 9 7.32 -1.84 -7.50
CA LYS A 9 8.02 -0.56 -7.69
C LYS A 9 7.51 0.52 -6.77
N TRP A 10 6.20 0.61 -6.61
CA TRP A 10 5.58 1.60 -5.73
C TRP A 10 6.00 1.41 -4.27
N PHE A 11 5.94 0.18 -3.77
CA PHE A 11 6.36 -0.09 -2.39
C PHE A 11 7.86 0.12 -2.21
N ARG A 12 8.67 -0.23 -3.20
CA ARG A 12 10.11 0.01 -3.18
C ARG A 12 10.44 1.51 -3.13
N ALA A 13 9.65 2.33 -3.82
CA ALA A 13 9.83 3.77 -3.81
C ALA A 13 9.81 4.33 -2.38
N TRP A 14 8.88 3.84 -1.55
CA TRP A 14 8.79 4.25 -0.15
C TRP A 14 10.00 3.80 0.66
N LEU A 15 10.45 2.57 0.46
CA LEU A 15 11.61 2.02 1.17
C LEU A 15 12.90 2.77 0.79
N ASP A 16 13.02 3.16 -0.46
CA ASP A 16 14.21 3.85 -0.98
C ASP A 16 14.11 5.37 -0.88
N CYS A 17 12.98 5.93 -0.46
CA CYS A 17 12.69 7.37 -0.48
C CYS A 17 12.92 7.97 -1.87
N ASP A 18 12.52 7.27 -2.93
CA ASP A 18 12.75 7.67 -4.31
C ASP A 18 11.43 7.57 -5.09
N GLY A 19 10.82 8.74 -5.36
CA GLY A 19 9.54 8.84 -6.05
C GLY A 19 9.64 8.93 -7.57
N THR A 20 10.81 8.64 -8.17
CA THR A 20 10.98 8.78 -9.63
C THR A 20 10.10 7.83 -10.44
N CYS A 21 9.63 6.73 -9.86
CA CYS A 21 8.74 5.78 -10.54
C CYS A 21 7.28 6.23 -10.60
N ILE A 22 6.89 7.26 -9.87
CA ILE A 22 5.47 7.66 -9.74
C ILE A 22 4.84 7.91 -11.11
N ALA A 23 5.55 8.57 -12.01
CA ALA A 23 5.05 8.85 -13.36
C ALA A 23 4.86 7.58 -14.20
N ASP A 24 5.62 6.53 -13.92
CA ASP A 24 5.51 5.25 -14.64
C ASP A 24 4.41 4.36 -14.07
N VAL A 25 4.12 4.50 -12.80
CA VAL A 25 3.17 3.63 -12.06
C VAL A 25 1.75 4.16 -12.15
N PHE A 26 1.56 5.47 -11.97
CA PHE A 26 0.23 6.07 -11.84
C PHE A 26 -0.17 6.86 -13.08
N SER A 27 -1.47 6.79 -13.41
CA SER A 27 -2.03 7.64 -14.44
C SER A 27 -2.09 9.08 -13.97
N GLU A 28 -2.16 10.02 -14.90
CA GLU A 28 -2.22 11.44 -14.58
C GLU A 28 -3.43 11.81 -13.72
N ASP A 29 -4.55 11.10 -13.91
CA ASP A 29 -5.82 11.31 -13.22
C ASP A 29 -6.09 10.33 -12.09
N VAL A 30 -5.07 9.68 -11.57
CA VAL A 30 -5.21 8.67 -10.51
C VAL A 30 -5.98 9.20 -9.30
N ARG A 31 -6.75 8.32 -8.67
CA ARG A 31 -7.39 8.57 -7.38
C ARG A 31 -6.81 7.59 -6.36
N TYR A 32 -6.09 8.12 -5.39
CA TYR A 32 -5.40 7.32 -4.37
C TYR A 32 -6.05 7.54 -3.01
N SER A 33 -6.65 6.50 -2.44
CA SER A 33 -7.32 6.57 -1.16
C SER A 33 -6.51 5.83 -0.10
N GLU A 34 -5.99 6.59 0.88
CA GLU A 34 -5.29 5.99 2.00
C GLU A 34 -6.25 5.35 2.99
N CYS A 35 -5.76 4.35 3.74
CA CYS A 35 -6.56 3.68 4.78
C CYS A 35 -6.90 4.59 5.96
N TYR A 36 -6.24 5.75 6.07
CA TYR A 36 -6.49 6.72 7.14
C TYR A 36 -7.57 7.74 6.80
N GLY A 37 -8.10 7.73 5.58
CA GLY A 37 -9.13 8.64 5.13
C GLY A 37 -8.71 9.65 4.04
N PRO A 38 -7.49 10.16 3.98
CA PRO A 38 -7.08 11.09 2.94
C PRO A 38 -7.20 10.48 1.54
N VAL A 39 -7.58 11.33 0.57
CA VAL A 39 -7.64 10.95 -0.84
C VAL A 39 -6.81 11.96 -1.63
N TYR A 40 -5.94 11.45 -2.48
CA TYR A 40 -5.13 12.27 -3.38
C TYR A 40 -5.67 12.12 -4.79
N VAL A 41 -6.00 13.23 -5.42
CA VAL A 41 -6.61 13.27 -6.75
C VAL A 41 -5.59 13.79 -7.75
N GLY A 42 -5.20 12.92 -8.66
CA GLY A 42 -4.19 13.21 -9.67
C GLY A 42 -2.78 12.87 -9.23
N ARG A 43 -1.97 12.52 -10.21
CA ARG A 43 -0.58 12.13 -9.99
C ARG A 43 0.25 13.22 -9.32
N ALA A 44 -0.02 14.48 -9.64
CA ALA A 44 0.69 15.61 -9.02
C ALA A 44 0.46 15.64 -7.49
N GLN A 45 -0.74 15.31 -7.03
CA GLN A 45 -1.00 15.25 -5.59
C GLN A 45 -0.30 14.05 -4.95
N VAL A 46 -0.23 12.92 -5.63
CA VAL A 46 0.51 11.76 -5.13
C VAL A 46 2.00 12.10 -4.97
N GLU A 47 2.58 12.78 -5.95
CA GLU A 47 3.97 13.23 -5.91
C GLU A 47 4.22 14.19 -4.73
N LYS A 48 3.31 15.14 -4.54
CA LYS A 48 3.41 16.10 -3.45
C LYS A 48 3.30 15.41 -2.09
N TRP A 49 2.32 14.54 -1.93
CA TRP A 49 2.15 13.77 -0.70
C TRP A 49 3.38 12.92 -0.40
N PHE A 50 3.91 12.24 -1.39
CA PHE A 50 5.12 11.42 -1.23
C PHE A 50 6.29 12.27 -0.71
N ALA A 51 6.52 13.42 -1.31
CA ALA A 51 7.60 14.32 -0.90
C ALA A 51 7.37 14.87 0.51
N ASP A 52 6.16 15.32 0.81
CA ASP A 52 5.82 15.91 2.11
C ASP A 52 5.94 14.88 3.25
N TRP A 53 5.41 13.67 3.02
CA TRP A 53 5.42 12.62 4.04
C TRP A 53 6.83 12.19 4.41
N ASN A 54 7.72 12.07 3.44
CA ASN A 54 9.08 11.60 3.65
C ASN A 54 10.02 12.65 4.27
N VAL A 55 9.55 13.87 4.52
CA VAL A 55 10.34 14.89 5.22
C VAL A 55 10.60 14.48 6.66
N ASN A 56 9.57 14.01 7.37
CA ASN A 56 9.65 13.69 8.79
C ASN A 56 9.39 12.22 9.14
N ASN A 57 9.07 11.41 8.13
CA ASN A 57 8.67 10.03 8.35
C ASN A 57 9.48 9.12 7.42
N ARG A 58 9.48 7.83 7.73
CA ARG A 58 10.19 6.86 6.91
C ARG A 58 9.47 5.53 6.95
N VAL A 59 9.24 4.95 5.77
CA VAL A 59 8.79 3.56 5.67
C VAL A 59 10.01 2.65 5.86
N THR A 60 9.93 1.76 6.83
CA THR A 60 11.03 0.86 7.18
C THR A 60 10.83 -0.56 6.65
N ARG A 61 9.57 -0.93 6.40
CA ARG A 61 9.25 -2.28 5.94
C ARG A 61 7.92 -2.27 5.18
N TRP A 62 7.86 -2.98 4.07
CA TRP A 62 6.60 -3.19 3.33
C TRP A 62 6.71 -4.53 2.61
N ASP A 63 6.27 -5.60 3.29
CA ASP A 63 6.38 -6.96 2.78
C ASP A 63 5.08 -7.37 2.10
N ILE A 64 5.20 -7.94 0.92
CA ILE A 64 4.06 -8.45 0.16
C ILE A 64 3.90 -9.93 0.49
N PHE A 65 2.67 -10.33 0.87
CA PHE A 65 2.34 -11.71 1.15
C PHE A 65 1.72 -12.42 -0.04
N ASP A 66 0.80 -11.76 -0.74
CA ASP A 66 0.05 -12.40 -1.82
C ASP A 66 -0.53 -11.38 -2.77
N PHE A 67 -0.76 -11.82 -4.01
CA PHE A 67 -1.45 -11.06 -5.05
C PHE A 67 -2.66 -11.83 -5.54
N VAL A 68 -3.75 -11.13 -5.80
CA VAL A 68 -4.93 -11.67 -6.48
C VAL A 68 -5.26 -10.74 -7.63
N GLU A 69 -5.24 -11.27 -8.84
CA GLU A 69 -5.49 -10.47 -10.04
C GLU A 69 -6.76 -10.96 -10.74
N GLN A 70 -7.60 -9.99 -11.13
CA GLN A 70 -8.80 -10.29 -11.92
C GLN A 70 -9.07 -9.13 -12.88
N GLY A 71 -8.93 -9.39 -14.18
CA GLY A 71 -9.10 -8.36 -15.20
C GLY A 71 -8.12 -7.21 -14.96
N ASP A 72 -8.66 -6.00 -14.87
CA ASP A 72 -7.86 -4.80 -14.62
C ASP A 72 -7.58 -4.55 -13.14
N ASN A 73 -8.05 -5.42 -12.27
CA ASN A 73 -7.93 -5.25 -10.82
C ASN A 73 -6.84 -6.13 -10.25
N LEU A 74 -6.13 -5.59 -9.26
CA LEU A 74 -5.11 -6.31 -8.51
C LEU A 74 -5.30 -6.02 -7.03
N ALA A 75 -5.44 -7.07 -6.23
CA ALA A 75 -5.41 -6.97 -4.77
C ALA A 75 -4.06 -7.49 -4.28
N VAL A 76 -3.47 -6.81 -3.32
CA VAL A 76 -2.20 -7.21 -2.72
C VAL A 76 -2.30 -7.13 -1.21
N GLU A 77 -1.96 -8.22 -0.55
CA GLU A 77 -1.93 -8.32 0.91
C GLU A 77 -0.51 -8.07 1.38
N TRP A 78 -0.34 -7.29 2.46
CA TRP A 78 1.00 -6.88 2.89
C TRP A 78 1.07 -6.57 4.39
N HIS A 79 2.31 -6.50 4.88
CA HIS A 79 2.65 -5.98 6.20
C HIS A 79 3.48 -4.71 6.03
N PHE A 80 3.18 -3.69 6.82
CA PHE A 80 3.77 -2.35 6.70
C PHE A 80 4.29 -1.89 8.05
N GLU A 81 5.50 -1.27 8.06
CA GLU A 81 6.08 -0.64 9.23
C GLU A 81 6.70 0.70 8.85
N CYS A 82 6.59 1.66 9.74
CA CYS A 82 7.16 2.99 9.52
C CYS A 82 7.59 3.63 10.83
N GLU A 83 8.41 4.67 10.70
CA GLU A 83 8.71 5.61 11.77
C GLU A 83 8.08 6.94 11.41
N CYS A 84 7.23 7.46 12.28
CA CYS A 84 6.54 8.73 12.09
C CYS A 84 6.90 9.66 13.23
N ALA A 85 7.61 10.74 12.94
CA ALA A 85 8.07 11.70 13.94
C ALA A 85 8.84 11.01 15.09
N GLY A 86 9.64 10.01 14.76
CA GLY A 86 10.44 9.26 15.73
C GLY A 86 9.73 8.12 16.43
N GLU A 87 8.44 7.91 16.15
CA GLU A 87 7.68 6.81 16.74
C GLU A 87 7.50 5.70 15.70
N TRP A 88 7.80 4.48 16.13
CA TRP A 88 7.61 3.29 15.29
C TRP A 88 6.16 2.82 15.34
N GLY A 89 5.64 2.39 14.19
CA GLY A 89 4.31 1.81 14.08
C GLY A 89 4.23 0.86 12.89
N GLY A 90 3.19 0.04 12.87
CA GLY A 90 2.98 -0.88 11.77
C GLY A 90 1.61 -1.55 11.84
N PHE A 91 1.21 -2.13 10.74
CA PHE A 91 -0.05 -2.86 10.63
C PHE A 91 -0.04 -3.72 9.37
N ASP A 92 -0.99 -4.65 9.29
CA ASP A 92 -1.25 -5.41 8.08
C ASP A 92 -2.30 -4.68 7.25
N GLY A 93 -2.31 -4.96 5.96
CA GLY A 93 -3.31 -4.33 5.11
C GLY A 93 -3.41 -4.97 3.74
N MET A 94 -4.21 -4.31 2.93
CA MET A 94 -4.44 -4.69 1.54
C MET A 94 -4.59 -3.45 0.68
N THR A 95 -4.04 -3.53 -0.52
CA THR A 95 -4.24 -2.54 -1.57
C THR A 95 -5.12 -3.14 -2.66
N LEU A 96 -6.14 -2.39 -3.08
CA LEU A 96 -6.91 -2.72 -4.27
C LEU A 96 -6.60 -1.68 -5.34
N ALA A 97 -5.96 -2.11 -6.43
CA ALA A 97 -5.55 -1.24 -7.52
C ALA A 97 -6.30 -1.58 -8.79
N LYS A 98 -6.72 -0.55 -9.52
CA LYS A 98 -7.31 -0.69 -10.85
C LYS A 98 -6.37 -0.05 -11.87
N PHE A 99 -6.12 -0.76 -12.95
CA PHE A 99 -5.22 -0.33 -14.03
C PHE A 99 -6.02 0.13 -15.24
N ASP A 100 -5.52 1.16 -15.92
CA ASP A 100 -6.10 1.64 -17.17
C ASP A 100 -5.53 0.87 -18.36
N GLU A 101 -5.97 1.23 -19.57
CA GLU A 101 -5.55 0.58 -20.81
C GLU A 101 -4.05 0.73 -21.09
N SER A 102 -3.43 1.77 -20.54
CA SER A 102 -1.98 2.02 -20.69
C SER A 102 -1.14 1.25 -19.69
N GLY A 103 -1.78 0.53 -18.77
CA GLY A 103 -1.06 -0.21 -17.72
C GLY A 103 -0.69 0.63 -16.50
N HIS A 104 -1.25 1.83 -16.37
CA HIS A 104 -1.05 2.69 -15.19
C HIS A 104 -2.16 2.45 -14.17
N ILE A 105 -1.82 2.61 -12.90
CA ILE A 105 -2.83 2.58 -11.84
C ILE A 105 -3.66 3.86 -11.92
N CYS A 106 -4.96 3.73 -12.17
CA CYS A 106 -5.88 4.87 -12.22
C CYS A 106 -6.72 5.01 -10.97
N SER A 107 -6.81 3.96 -10.15
CA SER A 107 -7.49 4.00 -8.86
C SER A 107 -6.80 3.05 -7.90
N LEU A 108 -6.57 3.51 -6.68
CA LEU A 108 -5.94 2.70 -5.65
C LEU A 108 -6.61 2.99 -4.32
N LYS A 109 -6.91 1.95 -3.58
CA LYS A 109 -7.50 2.07 -2.26
C LYS A 109 -6.80 1.13 -1.29
N GLU A 110 -6.43 1.66 -0.13
CA GLU A 110 -5.77 0.90 0.92
C GLU A 110 -6.73 0.63 2.06
N PHE A 111 -6.58 -0.55 2.65
CA PHE A 111 -7.33 -1.00 3.81
C PHE A 111 -6.34 -1.46 4.86
N GLN A 112 -6.67 -1.30 6.14
CA GLN A 112 -5.78 -1.75 7.20
C GLN A 112 -6.46 -2.76 8.10
N SER A 113 -5.63 -3.60 8.70
CA SER A 113 -6.00 -4.59 9.69
C SER A 113 -4.93 -4.61 10.78
N GLN A 114 -5.24 -5.15 11.93
CA GLN A 114 -4.24 -5.28 12.99
C GLN A 114 -3.32 -6.46 12.71
N THR A 115 -2.02 -6.29 12.92
CA THR A 115 -1.05 -7.38 12.81
C THR A 115 -1.25 -8.40 13.92
N GLU A 116 -1.44 -7.91 15.15
CA GLU A 116 -1.70 -8.78 16.29
C GLU A 116 -3.19 -9.05 16.41
N HIS A 117 -3.53 -10.32 16.52
CA HIS A 117 -4.90 -10.77 16.68
C HIS A 117 -5.12 -11.29 18.09
N VAL A 118 -6.37 -11.18 18.54
CA VAL A 118 -6.80 -11.77 19.81
C VAL A 118 -7.63 -13.00 19.50
N TYR A 119 -7.60 -13.96 20.38
CA TYR A 119 -8.30 -15.24 20.23
C TYR A 119 -9.27 -15.40 21.39
N PRO A 120 -10.48 -14.80 21.32
CA PRO A 120 -11.43 -14.82 22.45
C PRO A 120 -11.81 -16.23 22.91
N TYR A 121 -11.67 -17.19 22.03
CA TYR A 121 -12.03 -18.59 22.32
C TYR A 121 -10.80 -19.52 22.27
N GLY A 122 -9.58 -18.98 22.39
CA GLY A 122 -8.32 -19.74 22.34
C GLY A 122 -7.74 -19.85 20.93
N GLU A 123 -6.45 -20.11 20.84
CA GLU A 123 -5.72 -20.16 19.56
C GLU A 123 -6.00 -21.44 18.77
N SER A 124 -6.60 -22.45 19.38
CA SER A 124 -6.86 -23.75 18.75
C SER A 124 -8.35 -23.94 18.51
N ALA A 125 -8.71 -24.40 17.32
CA ALA A 125 -10.06 -24.83 17.01
C ALA A 125 -10.39 -26.17 17.66
N LEU A 126 -9.40 -26.91 18.14
CA LEU A 126 -9.58 -28.16 18.86
C LEU A 126 -9.89 -27.85 20.30
N ILE A 127 -11.06 -28.29 20.75
CA ILE A 127 -11.47 -28.11 22.14
C ILE A 127 -10.99 -29.30 22.95
N GLU A 128 -10.25 -29.00 23.99
CA GLU A 128 -9.80 -30.06 24.91
C GLU A 128 -10.94 -30.44 25.85
N LYS A 129 -11.03 -31.72 26.09
CA LYS A 129 -12.06 -32.29 26.95
C LYS A 129 -11.51 -32.67 28.30
#